data_179598a403b49b4d95efd0619649fa64
#
_entry.id   179598a403b49b4d95efd0619649fa64
#
_cell.length_a   1.000
_cell.length_b   1.000
_cell.length_c   1.000
_cell.angle_alpha   90.00
_cell.angle_beta   90.00
_cell.angle_gamma   90.00
#
_symmetry.space_group_name_H-M   'P 1'
#
loop_
_entity.id
_entity.type
_entity.pdbx_description
1 polymer ?
#
loop_
_entity_poly.entity_id
_entity_poly.type
_entity_poly.pdbx_seq_one_letter_code
_entity_poly.pdbx_strand_id
1 'polypeptide(L)'
;MSPSRLIPLTPGEAPAWEPVPAAKLVAGQPQTRTTMLYANEAERLYVGEWEATPGKWRISYTEWESMQILEGRCIIEGDDGARLEAGPGDRFVIEPGFTGTWEVVSQMRKSWVIRE
;
A
#
# COMPACT_ATOMS: atom_id res chain seq x y z
N MET A 1 6.25 -34.81 2.62
CA MET A 1 7.11 -33.95 1.77
C MET A 1 7.19 -32.58 2.38
N SER A 2 8.40 -32.09 2.61
CA SER A 2 8.58 -30.74 3.13
C SER A 2 8.34 -29.71 2.03
N PRO A 3 7.68 -28.58 2.33
CA PRO A 3 7.51 -27.52 1.34
C PRO A 3 8.85 -26.89 0.97
N SER A 4 8.96 -26.44 -0.25
CA SER A 4 10.13 -25.70 -0.69
C SER A 4 10.23 -24.38 0.09
N ARG A 5 11.48 -23.89 0.30
CA ARG A 5 11.74 -22.56 0.81
C ARG A 5 11.79 -21.50 -0.29
N LEU A 6 11.56 -21.91 -1.54
CA LEU A 6 11.45 -21.02 -2.68
C LEU A 6 9.98 -20.89 -3.03
N ILE A 7 9.42 -19.71 -2.87
CA ILE A 7 7.99 -19.46 -2.96
C ILE A 7 7.73 -18.44 -4.08
N PRO A 8 7.11 -18.84 -5.18
CA PRO A 8 6.72 -17.88 -6.21
C PRO A 8 5.57 -17.01 -5.71
N LEU A 9 5.61 -15.73 -6.03
CA LEU A 9 4.53 -14.80 -5.70
C LEU A 9 3.60 -14.70 -6.90
N THR A 10 2.67 -15.64 -7.00
CA THR A 10 1.73 -15.73 -8.11
C THR A 10 0.38 -15.16 -7.67
N PRO A 11 -0.05 -14.02 -8.23
CA PRO A 11 -1.35 -13.45 -7.87
C PRO A 11 -2.49 -14.37 -8.32
N GLY A 12 -3.46 -14.54 -7.44
CA GLY A 12 -4.72 -15.17 -7.78
C GLY A 12 -5.70 -14.13 -8.31
N GLU A 13 -6.99 -14.42 -8.15
CA GLU A 13 -8.03 -13.47 -8.53
C GLU A 13 -7.98 -12.24 -7.61
N ALA A 14 -8.08 -11.05 -8.21
CA ALA A 14 -8.11 -9.81 -7.44
C ALA A 14 -9.41 -9.70 -6.63
N PRO A 15 -9.37 -9.23 -5.37
CA PRO A 15 -10.58 -9.00 -4.59
C PRO A 15 -11.41 -7.85 -5.16
N ALA A 16 -12.63 -7.72 -4.65
CA ALA A 16 -13.49 -6.60 -5.01
C ALA A 16 -12.90 -5.27 -4.52
N TRP A 17 -13.20 -4.21 -5.25
CA TRP A 17 -12.87 -2.85 -4.81
C TRP A 17 -13.66 -2.48 -3.57
N GLU A 18 -13.04 -1.74 -2.65
CA GLU A 18 -13.65 -1.25 -1.43
C GLU A 18 -13.47 0.26 -1.32
N PRO A 19 -14.49 1.01 -0.90
CA PRO A 19 -14.35 2.44 -0.70
C PRO A 19 -13.45 2.73 0.51
N VAL A 20 -12.72 3.83 0.45
CA VAL A 20 -11.99 4.35 1.61
C VAL A 20 -13.03 4.79 2.65
N PRO A 21 -12.87 4.40 3.94
CA PRO A 21 -13.81 4.79 4.98
C PRO A 21 -14.02 6.30 5.07
N ALA A 22 -15.27 6.72 5.19
CA ALA A 22 -15.62 8.14 5.24
C ALA A 22 -14.89 8.91 6.33
N ALA A 23 -14.60 8.26 7.47
CA ALA A 23 -13.88 8.87 8.58
C ALA A 23 -12.45 9.30 8.22
N LYS A 24 -11.84 8.67 7.21
CA LYS A 24 -10.49 8.98 6.75
C LYS A 24 -10.47 9.88 5.52
N LEU A 25 -11.58 9.99 4.82
CA LEU A 25 -11.66 10.63 3.52
C LEU A 25 -11.41 12.13 3.63
N VAL A 26 -10.54 12.64 2.74
CA VAL A 26 -10.28 14.07 2.59
C VAL A 26 -10.90 14.60 1.30
N ALA A 27 -10.74 13.88 0.18
CA ALA A 27 -11.27 14.33 -1.12
C ALA A 27 -11.50 13.14 -2.06
N GLY A 28 -12.48 13.29 -2.96
CA GLY A 28 -12.80 12.31 -3.98
C GLY A 28 -13.58 11.11 -3.45
N GLN A 29 -13.64 10.07 -4.25
CA GLN A 29 -14.30 8.81 -3.91
C GLN A 29 -13.37 7.63 -4.23
N PRO A 30 -12.18 7.58 -3.60
CA PRO A 30 -11.21 6.55 -3.90
C PRO A 30 -11.68 5.18 -3.44
N GLN A 31 -11.31 4.18 -4.23
CA GLN A 31 -11.49 2.79 -3.89
C GLN A 31 -10.14 2.10 -3.88
N THR A 32 -10.01 1.09 -3.06
CA THR A 32 -8.77 0.32 -2.91
C THR A 32 -9.07 -1.17 -2.95
N ARG A 33 -8.04 -1.94 -3.29
CA ARG A 33 -8.05 -3.40 -3.11
C ARG A 33 -6.64 -3.91 -2.86
N THR A 34 -6.54 -4.95 -2.04
CA THR A 34 -5.27 -5.54 -1.65
C THR A 34 -5.25 -7.01 -2.06
N THR A 35 -4.19 -7.41 -2.76
CA THR A 35 -3.95 -8.81 -3.10
C THR A 35 -2.80 -9.34 -2.26
N MET A 36 -3.09 -10.30 -1.38
CA MET A 36 -2.06 -10.96 -0.57
C MET A 36 -1.35 -12.00 -1.43
N LEU A 37 -0.01 -11.92 -1.49
CA LEU A 37 0.81 -12.87 -2.24
C LEU A 37 1.57 -13.83 -1.34
N TYR A 38 1.88 -13.41 -0.11
CA TYR A 38 2.62 -14.20 0.86
C TYR A 38 2.26 -13.74 2.26
N ALA A 39 2.07 -14.69 3.17
CA ALA A 39 1.84 -14.39 4.57
C ALA A 39 2.64 -15.36 5.45
N ASN A 40 3.39 -14.82 6.39
CA ASN A 40 4.08 -15.57 7.43
C ASN A 40 3.63 -14.99 8.78
N GLU A 41 2.60 -15.61 9.34
CA GLU A 41 1.97 -15.13 10.57
C GLU A 41 2.94 -15.17 11.76
N ALA A 42 3.80 -16.19 11.83
CA ALA A 42 4.75 -16.34 12.93
C ALA A 42 5.76 -15.19 12.97
N GLU A 43 6.18 -14.69 11.80
CA GLU A 43 7.12 -13.59 11.67
C GLU A 43 6.42 -12.24 11.48
N ARG A 44 5.09 -12.24 11.40
CA ARG A 44 4.28 -11.05 11.12
C ARG A 44 4.76 -10.32 9.88
N LEU A 45 5.05 -11.09 8.83
CA LEU A 45 5.63 -10.63 7.57
C LEU A 45 4.69 -10.96 6.43
N TYR A 46 4.39 -9.95 5.64
CA TYR A 46 3.40 -10.06 4.56
C TYR A 46 3.92 -9.39 3.30
N VAL A 47 3.58 -9.97 2.15
CA VAL A 47 3.94 -9.44 0.83
C VAL A 47 2.70 -9.43 -0.04
N GLY A 48 2.51 -8.36 -0.79
CA GLY A 48 1.35 -8.27 -1.66
C GLY A 48 1.41 -7.13 -2.65
N GLU A 49 0.28 -6.89 -3.28
CA GLU A 49 0.05 -5.76 -4.17
C GLU A 49 -1.19 -5.01 -3.72
N TRP A 50 -1.24 -3.74 -4.06
CA TRP A 50 -2.33 -2.84 -3.70
C TRP A 50 -2.63 -1.93 -4.87
N GLU A 51 -3.92 -1.70 -5.11
CA GLU A 51 -4.40 -0.81 -6.15
C GLU A 51 -5.34 0.22 -5.55
N ALA A 52 -5.34 1.42 -6.12
CA ALA A 52 -6.21 2.50 -5.68
C ALA A 52 -6.61 3.40 -6.84
N THR A 53 -7.83 3.91 -6.77
CA THR A 53 -8.36 4.91 -7.70
C THR A 53 -8.14 6.31 -7.11
N PRO A 54 -8.22 7.38 -7.94
CA PRO A 54 -7.93 8.74 -7.49
C PRO A 54 -8.75 9.20 -6.29
N GLY A 55 -8.08 9.91 -5.38
CA GLY A 55 -8.66 10.49 -4.18
C GLY A 55 -7.60 10.76 -3.13
N LYS A 56 -8.01 11.28 -1.98
CA LYS A 56 -7.10 11.64 -0.90
C LYS A 56 -7.70 11.26 0.44
N TRP A 57 -6.88 10.67 1.33
CA TRP A 57 -7.35 10.26 2.65
C TRP A 57 -6.22 10.28 3.68
N ARG A 58 -6.60 10.28 4.96
CA ARG A 58 -5.69 10.22 6.09
C ARG A 58 -5.15 8.81 6.25
N ILE A 59 -3.85 8.72 6.53
CA ILE A 59 -3.18 7.46 6.86
C ILE A 59 -2.47 7.56 8.21
N SER A 60 -2.38 6.42 8.89
CA SER A 60 -1.66 6.27 10.15
C SER A 60 -1.04 4.88 10.16
N TYR A 61 0.28 4.81 10.26
CA TYR A 61 1.03 3.56 10.19
C TYR A 61 1.44 3.08 11.57
N THR A 62 1.05 1.88 11.91
CA THR A 62 1.56 1.16 13.09
C THR A 62 2.55 0.07 12.70
N GLU A 63 2.60 -0.28 11.41
CA GLU A 63 3.50 -1.27 10.82
C GLU A 63 4.60 -0.57 10.01
N TRP A 64 5.65 -1.33 9.69
CA TRP A 64 6.69 -0.96 8.74
C TRP A 64 6.30 -1.46 7.36
N GLU A 65 6.38 -0.61 6.34
CA GLU A 65 6.06 -0.98 4.97
C GLU A 65 7.12 -0.49 4.00
N SER A 66 7.64 -1.41 3.16
CA SER A 66 8.47 -1.08 2.01
C SER A 66 7.63 -1.28 0.75
N MET A 67 7.69 -0.34 -0.19
CA MET A 67 6.85 -0.41 -1.37
C MET A 67 7.54 0.12 -2.62
N GLN A 68 7.08 -0.37 -3.76
CA GLN A 68 7.47 0.11 -5.08
C GLN A 68 6.23 0.45 -5.88
N ILE A 69 6.19 1.66 -6.44
CA ILE A 69 5.10 2.06 -7.34
C ILE A 69 5.32 1.38 -8.68
N LEU A 70 4.30 0.67 -9.14
CA LEU A 70 4.33 -0.04 -10.44
C LEU A 70 3.60 0.76 -11.51
N GLU A 71 2.49 1.39 -11.16
CA GLU A 71 1.66 2.18 -12.07
C GLU A 71 1.06 3.35 -11.31
N GLY A 72 0.80 4.45 -12.02
CA GLY A 72 0.13 5.62 -11.46
C GLY A 72 1.06 6.52 -10.67
N ARG A 73 0.48 7.54 -10.05
CA ARG A 73 1.22 8.55 -9.29
C ARG A 73 0.49 8.87 -8.00
N CYS A 74 1.27 9.14 -6.96
CA CYS A 74 0.73 9.54 -5.65
C CYS A 74 1.54 10.67 -5.03
N ILE A 75 0.93 11.33 -4.05
CA ILE A 75 1.56 12.35 -3.23
C ILE A 75 1.31 11.96 -1.77
N ILE A 76 2.38 11.84 -0.99
CA ILE A 76 2.29 11.53 0.43
C ILE A 76 2.81 12.75 1.20
N GLU A 77 2.01 13.23 2.14
CA GLU A 77 2.39 14.35 2.99
C GLU A 77 2.29 13.94 4.44
N GLY A 78 3.39 14.08 5.18
CA GLY A 78 3.41 13.81 6.61
C GLY A 78 2.95 15.01 7.42
N ASP A 79 2.39 14.74 8.59
CA ASP A 79 2.03 15.79 9.55
C ASP A 79 3.28 16.55 10.05
N ASP A 80 4.45 15.95 9.89
CA ASP A 80 5.75 16.56 10.20
C ASP A 80 6.28 17.50 9.11
N GLY A 81 5.54 17.65 8.01
CA GLY A 81 5.93 18.48 6.87
C GLY A 81 6.67 17.74 5.77
N ALA A 82 6.96 16.46 5.94
CA ALA A 82 7.56 15.66 4.87
C ALA A 82 6.59 15.56 3.67
N ARG A 83 7.15 15.53 2.46
CA ARG A 83 6.36 15.41 1.23
C ARG A 83 7.11 14.56 0.22
N LEU A 84 6.41 13.60 -0.37
CA LEU A 84 6.96 12.73 -1.41
C LEU A 84 5.95 12.64 -2.56
N GLU A 85 6.42 12.91 -3.78
CA GLU A 85 5.69 12.57 -5.00
C GLU A 85 6.35 11.34 -5.59
N ALA A 86 5.56 10.31 -5.89
CA ALA A 86 6.07 9.04 -6.39
C ALA A 86 5.31 8.58 -7.63
N GLY A 87 6.03 7.96 -8.54
CA GLY A 87 5.50 7.37 -9.76
C GLY A 87 6.18 6.04 -10.07
N PRO A 88 5.92 5.46 -11.25
CA PRO A 88 6.43 4.12 -11.58
C PRO A 88 7.93 3.99 -11.41
N GLY A 89 8.34 2.94 -10.69
CA GLY A 89 9.74 2.65 -10.39
C GLY A 89 10.23 3.22 -9.06
N ASP A 90 9.55 4.21 -8.48
CA ASP A 90 9.96 4.78 -7.19
C ASP A 90 9.70 3.80 -6.06
N ARG A 91 10.65 3.73 -5.13
CA ARG A 91 10.60 2.85 -3.95
C ARG A 91 10.84 3.67 -2.70
N PHE A 92 10.13 3.36 -1.64
CA PHE A 92 10.28 4.04 -0.36
C PHE A 92 9.74 3.21 0.79
N VAL A 93 10.04 3.65 1.99
CA VAL A 93 9.62 3.01 3.23
C VAL A 93 8.78 4.00 4.03
N ILE A 94 7.70 3.49 4.63
CA ILE A 94 6.97 4.20 5.67
C ILE A 94 7.17 3.43 6.97
N GLU A 95 7.64 4.12 8.00
CA GLU A 95 7.93 3.54 9.30
C GLU A 95 6.76 3.66 10.27
N PRO A 96 6.69 2.80 11.30
CA PRO A 96 5.66 2.92 12.32
C PRO A 96 5.66 4.30 12.96
N GLY A 97 4.47 4.84 13.20
CA GLY A 97 4.29 6.17 13.78
C GLY A 97 4.06 7.28 12.77
N PHE A 98 4.22 6.99 11.47
CA PHE A 98 3.94 7.98 10.45
C PHE A 98 2.44 8.29 10.40
N THR A 99 2.10 9.58 10.38
CA THR A 99 0.74 10.06 10.14
C THR A 99 0.76 11.14 9.08
N GLY A 100 -0.26 11.16 8.24
CA GLY A 100 -0.34 12.13 7.16
C GLY A 100 -1.47 11.83 6.22
N THR A 101 -1.30 12.19 4.94
CA THR A 101 -2.26 11.95 3.89
C THR A 101 -1.61 11.22 2.72
N TRP A 102 -2.41 10.42 2.05
CA TRP A 102 -2.07 9.75 0.80
C TRP A 102 -3.03 10.24 -0.27
N GLU A 103 -2.49 10.82 -1.33
CA GLU A 103 -3.28 11.25 -2.48
C GLU A 103 -2.91 10.39 -3.69
N VAL A 104 -3.90 9.74 -4.27
CA VAL A 104 -3.77 9.05 -5.56
C VAL A 104 -4.15 10.03 -6.65
N VAL A 105 -3.17 10.45 -7.44
CA VAL A 105 -3.37 11.43 -8.51
C VAL A 105 -3.91 10.75 -9.77
N SER A 106 -3.34 9.60 -10.13
CA SER A 106 -3.84 8.72 -11.18
C SER A 106 -3.89 7.30 -10.66
N GLN A 107 -4.82 6.51 -11.17
CA GLN A 107 -5.02 5.14 -10.70
C GLN A 107 -3.69 4.41 -10.60
N MET A 108 -3.44 3.81 -9.44
CA MET A 108 -2.13 3.27 -9.13
C MET A 108 -2.17 1.81 -8.70
N ARG A 109 -1.01 1.17 -8.86
CA ARG A 109 -0.70 -0.16 -8.34
C ARG A 109 0.69 -0.13 -7.73
N LYS A 110 0.86 -0.75 -6.57
CA LYS A 110 2.16 -0.89 -5.91
C LYS A 110 2.37 -2.32 -5.44
N SER A 111 3.64 -2.74 -5.39
CA SER A 111 4.03 -3.93 -4.65
C SER A 111 4.47 -3.49 -3.24
N TRP A 112 4.22 -4.32 -2.24
CA TRP A 112 4.55 -3.96 -0.86
C TRP A 112 5.01 -5.17 -0.04
N VAL A 113 5.83 -4.86 0.96
CA VAL A 113 6.25 -5.77 2.03
C VAL A 113 5.92 -5.08 3.34
N ILE A 114 5.16 -5.74 4.19
CA ILE A 114 4.78 -5.23 5.50
C ILE A 114 5.32 -6.14 6.59
N ARG A 115 5.87 -5.52 7.62
CA ARG A 115 6.21 -6.19 8.87
C ARG A 115 5.45 -5.50 10.02
N GLU A 116 4.70 -6.31 10.76
CA GLU A 116 3.94 -5.85 11.91
C GLU A 116 4.67 -6.03 13.23
#